data_600844b947710942c9f51b0dc9c66e7e
#
_entry.id   600844b947710942c9f51b0dc9c66e7e
#
_cell.length_a   1.000
_cell.length_b   1.000
_cell.length_c   1.000
_cell.angle_alpha   90.00
_cell.angle_beta   90.00
_cell.angle_gamma   90.00
#
_symmetry.space_group_name_H-M   'P 1'
#
loop_
_entity.id
_entity.type
_entity.pdbx_description
1 polymer ?
#
loop_
_entity_poly.entity_id
_entity_poly.type
_entity_poly.pdbx_seq_one_letter_code
_entity_poly.pdbx_strand_id
1 'polypeptide(L)'
;MSPSSCSTAACPSPLETAHDGGPAAAADPGAHSARWAAVASLALGVFGLVTAEFLPASLLTAMASDLHVTDGAAGQAVTVTALVAAVAAPSLPLLTRRLDRRHVMIAFTLLLLLSNVLSALASTLPALLVARVLLGVALGGFWSMSAALAMRLVPVNVFARAMSFILAGVSIATVCAAPLGAWMGSLWGWRSPFIAAGAISVVTLAVQIATLPSLPSRDNPNLRVLGGLLQRPPVRVALLAVLLVISGHFAGFTYIRPLMEQVTQLSVSAISAVLLGYGLGGFVGNFVGGWLAGRSERLAVASGALLIVLLAASLLVGGQSAVVTAVAVTLWGFAFGAFPVGFQTWIVRAAPDQAEGAGGLLVAAFQIAIASGAIGGGLLVDHIGALGGPAFACVALALGGLLTLRHGPRPAKG
;
A
#
# COMPACT_ATOMS: atom_id res chain seq x y z
N MET A 1 21.28 -34.75 73.39
CA MET A 1 21.35 -36.24 73.37
C MET A 1 21.60 -36.61 71.94
N SER A 2 22.83 -36.99 71.67
CA SER A 2 23.29 -37.71 70.48
C SER A 2 22.83 -39.16 70.51
N PRO A 3 23.20 -40.06 69.61
CA PRO A 3 23.85 -39.96 68.31
C PRO A 3 23.41 -41.03 67.30
N SER A 4 24.17 -41.08 66.22
CA SER A 4 24.59 -42.28 65.42
C SER A 4 23.65 -42.61 64.23
N SER A 5 24.16 -43.07 63.10
CA SER A 5 25.45 -43.64 62.74
C SER A 5 25.58 -43.74 61.23
N CYS A 6 26.76 -43.57 60.78
CA CYS A 6 27.43 -43.92 59.55
C CYS A 6 27.02 -45.24 58.90
N SER A 7 26.97 -45.36 57.58
CA SER A 7 27.50 -46.49 56.84
C SER A 7 27.92 -46.11 55.42
N THR A 8 29.20 -46.30 55.21
CA THR A 8 30.02 -46.37 53.99
C THR A 8 29.61 -47.53 53.11
N ALA A 9 29.57 -47.32 51.80
CA ALA A 9 30.24 -48.22 50.83
C ALA A 9 30.10 -47.69 49.38
N ALA A 10 31.26 -47.41 48.82
CA ALA A 10 31.87 -47.91 47.61
C ALA A 10 31.39 -47.29 46.29
N CYS A 11 32.27 -46.41 45.74
CA CYS A 11 32.44 -46.23 44.29
C CYS A 11 32.95 -47.53 43.63
N PRO A 12 32.61 -47.72 42.39
CA PRO A 12 33.63 -48.04 41.39
C PRO A 12 33.64 -47.09 40.22
N SER A 13 34.84 -46.81 39.74
CA SER A 13 35.28 -46.04 38.63
C SER A 13 35.19 -46.81 37.28
N PRO A 14 35.76 -46.28 36.19
CA PRO A 14 35.07 -45.96 34.93
C PRO A 14 35.49 -46.93 33.80
N LEU A 15 35.03 -46.63 32.59
CA LEU A 15 35.39 -47.26 31.31
C LEU A 15 34.33 -48.25 30.79
N GLU A 16 33.51 -47.71 29.88
CA GLU A 16 33.41 -48.37 28.57
C GLU A 16 32.78 -47.40 27.55
N THR A 17 33.59 -47.10 26.56
CA THR A 17 33.21 -46.40 25.34
C THR A 17 32.25 -47.28 24.55
N ALA A 18 30.98 -46.89 24.49
CA ALA A 18 30.08 -47.37 23.47
C ALA A 18 29.67 -46.17 22.60
N HIS A 19 30.22 -46.14 21.39
CA HIS A 19 29.67 -45.43 20.27
C HIS A 19 28.26 -45.99 20.04
N ASP A 20 27.25 -45.30 20.58
CA ASP A 20 25.89 -45.51 20.16
C ASP A 20 25.51 -44.33 19.28
N GLY A 21 25.34 -44.60 17.97
CA GLY A 21 24.83 -43.67 17.00
C GLY A 21 23.42 -43.27 17.42
N GLY A 22 23.33 -42.10 18.07
CA GLY A 22 22.05 -41.48 18.34
C GLY A 22 21.25 -41.40 17.04
N PRO A 23 19.94 -41.70 17.07
CA PRO A 23 19.14 -41.63 15.87
C PRO A 23 19.22 -40.18 15.35
N ALA A 24 19.60 -40.07 14.07
CA ALA A 24 19.53 -38.79 13.34
C ALA A 24 18.20 -38.12 13.69
N ALA A 25 18.26 -36.91 14.21
CA ALA A 25 17.10 -36.13 14.55
C ALA A 25 16.10 -36.24 13.39
N ALA A 26 15.02 -36.97 13.63
CA ALA A 26 13.93 -37.13 12.67
C ALA A 26 13.51 -35.72 12.27
N ALA A 27 13.70 -35.41 11.01
CA ALA A 27 13.24 -34.15 10.44
C ALA A 27 11.76 -34.00 10.81
N ASP A 28 11.46 -32.91 11.51
CA ASP A 28 10.11 -32.57 11.95
C ASP A 28 9.15 -32.68 10.73
N PRO A 29 8.15 -33.60 10.74
CA PRO A 29 7.24 -33.79 9.60
C PRO A 29 6.35 -32.58 9.34
N GLY A 30 6.47 -31.51 10.15
CA GLY A 30 5.73 -30.26 10.05
C GLY A 30 6.49 -29.12 9.36
N ALA A 31 7.74 -29.28 8.92
CA ALA A 31 8.46 -28.26 8.17
C ALA A 31 7.85 -28.09 6.77
N HIS A 32 6.79 -27.31 6.68
CA HIS A 32 6.22 -26.92 5.38
C HIS A 32 7.30 -26.21 4.56
N SER A 33 7.74 -26.84 3.48
CA SER A 33 8.65 -26.19 2.52
C SER A 33 8.04 -24.87 2.05
N ALA A 34 8.82 -23.79 2.10
CA ALA A 34 8.35 -22.46 1.69
C ALA A 34 7.88 -22.49 0.23
N ARG A 35 6.63 -22.09 -0.01
CA ARG A 35 6.01 -22.07 -1.35
C ARG A 35 6.28 -20.74 -2.04
N TRP A 36 7.50 -20.51 -2.46
CA TRP A 36 7.94 -19.25 -3.07
C TRP A 36 7.20 -18.89 -4.35
N ALA A 37 6.78 -19.88 -5.16
CA ALA A 37 5.98 -19.63 -6.35
C ALA A 37 4.61 -19.02 -6.00
N ALA A 38 3.97 -19.47 -4.92
CA ALA A 38 2.73 -18.88 -4.43
C ALA A 38 2.97 -17.46 -3.87
N VAL A 39 4.07 -17.22 -3.17
CA VAL A 39 4.45 -15.86 -2.73
C VAL A 39 4.69 -14.93 -3.91
N ALA A 40 5.36 -15.41 -4.97
CA ALA A 40 5.56 -14.65 -6.20
C ALA A 40 4.23 -14.32 -6.90
N SER A 41 3.24 -15.22 -6.88
CA SER A 41 1.91 -14.95 -7.42
C SER A 41 1.16 -13.87 -6.65
N LEU A 42 1.35 -13.78 -5.32
CA LEU A 42 0.82 -12.68 -4.52
C LEU A 42 1.53 -11.36 -4.84
N ALA A 43 2.85 -11.37 -5.03
CA ALA A 43 3.62 -10.19 -5.42
C ALA A 43 3.16 -9.64 -6.79
N LEU A 44 2.92 -10.53 -7.77
CA LEU A 44 2.34 -10.15 -9.06
C LEU A 44 0.93 -9.58 -8.92
N GLY A 45 0.11 -10.14 -8.02
CA GLY A 45 -1.23 -9.63 -7.72
C GLY A 45 -1.18 -8.20 -7.16
N VAL A 46 -0.30 -7.95 -6.19
CA VAL A 46 -0.08 -6.60 -5.62
C VAL A 46 0.43 -5.66 -6.69
N PHE A 47 1.41 -6.08 -7.51
CA PHE A 47 1.92 -5.27 -8.62
C PHE A 47 0.79 -4.86 -9.59
N GLY A 48 -0.05 -5.81 -10.00
CA GLY A 48 -1.18 -5.53 -10.91
C GLY A 48 -2.23 -4.60 -10.31
N LEU A 49 -2.58 -4.81 -9.02
CA LEU A 49 -3.55 -3.97 -8.30
C LEU A 49 -3.06 -2.52 -8.16
N VAL A 50 -1.83 -2.33 -7.69
CA VAL A 50 -1.23 -1.01 -7.51
C VAL A 50 -1.02 -0.30 -8.85
N THR A 51 -0.61 -1.06 -9.88
CA THR A 51 -0.52 -0.51 -11.25
C THR A 51 -1.88 0.02 -11.70
N ALA A 52 -2.95 -0.78 -11.61
CA ALA A 52 -4.30 -0.36 -12.00
C ALA A 52 -4.85 0.80 -11.16
N GLU A 53 -4.44 0.92 -9.88
CA GLU A 53 -4.81 2.00 -8.97
C GLU A 53 -4.18 3.33 -9.40
N PHE A 54 -2.91 3.35 -9.82
CA PHE A 54 -2.16 4.58 -10.17
C PHE A 54 -2.34 5.04 -11.62
N LEU A 55 -2.79 4.17 -12.53
CA LEU A 55 -2.99 4.53 -13.94
C LEU A 55 -3.86 5.79 -14.15
N PRO A 56 -5.02 5.98 -13.47
CA PRO A 56 -5.85 7.18 -13.71
C PRO A 56 -5.11 8.50 -13.47
N ALA A 57 -4.24 8.57 -12.45
CA ALA A 57 -3.50 9.80 -12.16
C ALA A 57 -2.56 10.21 -13.30
N SER A 58 -1.97 9.24 -14.02
CA SER A 58 -1.07 9.51 -15.15
C SER A 58 -1.79 9.72 -16.49
N LEU A 59 -3.07 9.37 -16.57
CA LEU A 59 -3.91 9.41 -17.77
C LEU A 59 -5.04 10.43 -17.67
N LEU A 60 -5.11 11.20 -16.58
CA LEU A 60 -6.29 11.94 -16.15
C LEU A 60 -6.84 12.88 -17.25
N THR A 61 -5.99 13.74 -17.80
CA THR A 61 -6.38 14.70 -18.84
C THR A 61 -6.81 14.03 -20.13
N ALA A 62 -6.14 12.93 -20.53
CA ALA A 62 -6.54 12.18 -21.71
C ALA A 62 -7.90 11.49 -21.52
N MET A 63 -8.16 10.97 -20.29
CA MET A 63 -9.46 10.41 -19.93
C MET A 63 -10.56 11.48 -19.90
N ALA A 64 -10.29 12.61 -19.26
CA ALA A 64 -11.22 13.73 -19.17
C ALA A 64 -11.63 14.24 -20.55
N SER A 65 -10.66 14.46 -21.44
CA SER A 65 -10.88 14.92 -22.81
C SER A 65 -11.72 13.93 -23.63
N ASP A 66 -11.36 12.63 -23.61
CA ASP A 66 -12.06 11.61 -24.43
C ASP A 66 -13.47 11.30 -23.90
N LEU A 67 -13.67 11.37 -22.58
CA LEU A 67 -14.98 11.15 -21.96
C LEU A 67 -15.84 12.42 -21.85
N HIS A 68 -15.32 13.57 -22.34
CA HIS A 68 -15.98 14.88 -22.31
C HIS A 68 -16.44 15.32 -20.91
N VAL A 69 -15.55 15.19 -19.92
CA VAL A 69 -15.78 15.55 -18.52
C VAL A 69 -14.66 16.44 -17.99
N THR A 70 -14.87 17.05 -16.81
CA THR A 70 -13.81 17.82 -16.14
C THR A 70 -12.72 16.90 -15.58
N ASP A 71 -11.52 17.45 -15.30
CA ASP A 71 -10.44 16.73 -14.64
C ASP A 71 -10.85 16.22 -13.26
N GLY A 72 -11.64 17.04 -12.51
CA GLY A 72 -12.19 16.62 -11.22
C GLY A 72 -13.17 15.46 -11.34
N ALA A 73 -14.03 15.46 -12.36
CA ALA A 73 -14.93 14.34 -12.63
C ALA A 73 -14.16 13.07 -13.03
N ALA A 74 -13.13 13.16 -13.86
CA ALA A 74 -12.26 12.04 -14.21
C ALA A 74 -11.53 11.49 -12.98
N GLY A 75 -11.13 12.35 -12.03
CA GLY A 75 -10.52 11.98 -10.75
C GLY A 75 -11.41 11.10 -9.87
N GLN A 76 -12.73 11.06 -10.09
CA GLN A 76 -13.65 10.15 -9.41
C GLN A 76 -13.29 8.67 -9.66
N ALA A 77 -12.54 8.37 -10.71
CA ALA A 77 -12.01 7.02 -10.93
C ALA A 77 -11.10 6.55 -9.77
N VAL A 78 -10.35 7.46 -9.14
CA VAL A 78 -9.56 7.18 -7.94
C VAL A 78 -10.46 7.11 -6.70
N THR A 79 -11.36 8.08 -6.56
CA THR A 79 -12.31 8.18 -5.44
C THR A 79 -13.14 6.91 -5.26
N VAL A 80 -13.80 6.46 -6.33
CA VAL A 80 -14.70 5.28 -6.28
C VAL A 80 -13.91 4.04 -5.91
N THR A 81 -12.72 3.83 -6.50
CA THR A 81 -11.85 2.70 -6.16
C THR A 81 -11.54 2.69 -4.66
N ALA A 82 -11.11 3.83 -4.13
CA ALA A 82 -10.70 3.95 -2.75
C ALA A 82 -11.88 3.79 -1.76
N LEU A 83 -13.04 4.40 -2.02
CA LEU A 83 -14.22 4.25 -1.17
C LEU A 83 -14.70 2.80 -1.12
N VAL A 84 -14.74 2.13 -2.26
CA VAL A 84 -15.12 0.71 -2.32
C VAL A 84 -14.09 -0.15 -1.59
N ALA A 85 -12.79 0.11 -1.76
CA ALA A 85 -11.74 -0.61 -1.07
C ALA A 85 -11.79 -0.39 0.45
N ALA A 86 -12.11 0.82 0.91
CA ALA A 86 -12.27 1.12 2.34
C ALA A 86 -13.38 0.29 3.01
N VAL A 87 -14.48 0.04 2.29
CA VAL A 87 -15.58 -0.81 2.75
C VAL A 87 -15.24 -2.30 2.58
N ALA A 88 -14.64 -2.66 1.45
CA ALA A 88 -14.31 -4.03 1.10
C ALA A 88 -13.27 -4.64 2.05
N ALA A 89 -12.23 -3.88 2.45
CA ALA A 89 -11.14 -4.37 3.27
C ALA A 89 -11.59 -4.98 4.62
N PRO A 90 -12.42 -4.34 5.44
CA PRO A 90 -12.93 -4.94 6.67
C PRO A 90 -14.06 -5.96 6.43
N SER A 91 -14.83 -5.84 5.34
CA SER A 91 -16.03 -6.63 5.10
C SER A 91 -15.73 -7.99 4.45
N LEU A 92 -14.81 -8.05 3.50
CA LEU A 92 -14.55 -9.25 2.71
C LEU A 92 -14.00 -10.43 3.53
N PRO A 93 -13.09 -10.25 4.51
CA PRO A 93 -12.69 -11.36 5.38
C PRO A 93 -13.87 -12.01 6.12
N LEU A 94 -14.88 -11.20 6.52
CA LEU A 94 -16.10 -11.66 7.16
C LEU A 94 -17.03 -12.41 6.21
N LEU A 95 -17.26 -11.83 5.02
CA LEU A 95 -18.16 -12.41 4.01
C LEU A 95 -17.61 -13.72 3.43
N THR A 96 -16.28 -13.80 3.30
CA THR A 96 -15.60 -14.96 2.70
C THR A 96 -15.07 -15.96 3.73
N ARG A 97 -15.46 -15.83 5.02
CA ARG A 97 -14.94 -16.65 6.14
C ARG A 97 -15.11 -18.17 5.96
N ARG A 98 -16.09 -18.61 5.14
CA ARG A 98 -16.36 -20.03 4.85
C ARG A 98 -15.71 -20.52 3.57
N LEU A 99 -15.12 -19.63 2.78
CA LEU A 99 -14.54 -19.95 1.48
C LEU A 99 -13.04 -20.25 1.63
N ASP A 100 -12.56 -21.16 0.76
CA ASP A 100 -11.12 -21.39 0.61
C ASP A 100 -10.43 -20.11 0.11
N ARG A 101 -9.37 -19.69 0.81
CA ARG A 101 -8.61 -18.47 0.50
C ARG A 101 -8.01 -18.49 -0.90
N ARG A 102 -7.70 -19.68 -1.45
CA ARG A 102 -7.29 -19.83 -2.84
C ARG A 102 -8.34 -19.29 -3.82
N HIS A 103 -9.58 -19.74 -3.68
CA HIS A 103 -10.67 -19.30 -4.57
C HIS A 103 -10.97 -17.81 -4.40
N VAL A 104 -10.89 -17.31 -3.18
CA VAL A 104 -11.09 -15.88 -2.89
C VAL A 104 -10.02 -15.01 -3.56
N MET A 105 -8.74 -15.41 -3.49
CA MET A 105 -7.65 -14.67 -4.14
C MET A 105 -7.74 -14.71 -5.67
N ILE A 106 -8.09 -15.87 -6.24
CA ILE A 106 -8.35 -16.02 -7.67
C ILE A 106 -9.52 -15.14 -8.10
N ALA A 107 -10.60 -15.07 -7.31
CA ALA A 107 -11.73 -14.18 -7.57
C ALA A 107 -11.33 -12.69 -7.56
N PHE A 108 -10.47 -12.27 -6.64
CA PHE A 108 -9.98 -10.88 -6.62
C PHE A 108 -9.12 -10.56 -7.86
N THR A 109 -8.28 -11.49 -8.29
CA THR A 109 -7.49 -11.32 -9.53
C THR A 109 -8.38 -11.32 -10.77
N LEU A 110 -9.46 -12.11 -10.78
CA LEU A 110 -10.46 -12.08 -11.84
C LEU A 110 -11.22 -10.74 -11.87
N LEU A 111 -11.58 -10.19 -10.71
CA LEU A 111 -12.17 -8.85 -10.61
C LEU A 111 -11.21 -7.75 -11.10
N LEU A 112 -9.91 -7.88 -10.80
CA LEU A 112 -8.87 -6.99 -11.33
C LEU A 112 -8.80 -7.06 -12.86
N LEU A 113 -8.77 -8.25 -13.42
CA LEU A 113 -8.79 -8.46 -14.87
C LEU A 113 -10.03 -7.83 -15.50
N LEU A 114 -11.21 -8.13 -14.95
CA LEU A 114 -12.49 -7.60 -15.45
C LEU A 114 -12.53 -6.07 -15.35
N SER A 115 -12.03 -5.48 -14.25
CA SER A 115 -11.91 -4.04 -14.11
C SER A 115 -11.03 -3.43 -15.22
N ASN A 116 -9.88 -4.02 -15.50
CA ASN A 116 -8.97 -3.51 -16.52
C ASN A 116 -9.59 -3.60 -17.92
N VAL A 117 -10.25 -4.72 -18.24
CA VAL A 117 -10.96 -4.91 -19.52
C VAL A 117 -12.10 -3.90 -19.67
N LEU A 118 -12.96 -3.75 -18.66
CA LEU A 118 -14.05 -2.78 -18.69
C LEU A 118 -13.56 -1.35 -18.76
N SER A 119 -12.43 -1.02 -18.11
CA SER A 119 -11.82 0.32 -18.21
C SER A 119 -11.31 0.60 -19.62
N ALA A 120 -10.70 -0.39 -20.27
CA ALA A 120 -10.24 -0.26 -21.66
C ALA A 120 -11.41 -0.12 -22.65
N LEU A 121 -12.57 -0.69 -22.34
CA LEU A 121 -13.78 -0.61 -23.17
C LEU A 121 -14.71 0.58 -22.82
N ALA A 122 -14.42 1.32 -21.74
CA ALA A 122 -15.28 2.38 -21.28
C ALA A 122 -15.36 3.54 -22.30
N SER A 123 -16.58 3.87 -22.70
CA SER A 123 -16.91 5.01 -23.56
C SER A 123 -17.57 6.17 -22.81
N THR A 124 -17.91 5.98 -21.53
CA THR A 124 -18.53 6.98 -20.67
C THR A 124 -17.93 6.93 -19.27
N LEU A 125 -17.99 8.05 -18.54
CA LEU A 125 -17.51 8.08 -17.15
C LEU A 125 -18.25 7.07 -16.25
N PRO A 126 -19.59 6.93 -16.27
CA PRO A 126 -20.25 5.90 -15.46
C PRO A 126 -19.76 4.47 -15.72
N ALA A 127 -19.51 4.11 -17.00
CA ALA A 127 -18.97 2.80 -17.33
C ALA A 127 -17.58 2.59 -16.73
N LEU A 128 -16.73 3.61 -16.79
CA LEU A 128 -15.42 3.60 -16.15
C LEU A 128 -15.55 3.45 -14.62
N LEU A 129 -16.47 4.19 -13.99
CA LEU A 129 -16.67 4.11 -12.53
C LEU A 129 -17.16 2.73 -12.09
N VAL A 130 -18.00 2.05 -12.85
CA VAL A 130 -18.39 0.66 -12.59
C VAL A 130 -17.16 -0.27 -12.62
N ALA A 131 -16.27 -0.10 -13.60
CA ALA A 131 -15.01 -0.84 -13.65
C ALA A 131 -14.15 -0.56 -12.39
N ARG A 132 -14.12 0.68 -11.89
CA ARG A 132 -13.40 1.07 -10.68
C ARG A 132 -13.98 0.46 -9.40
N VAL A 133 -15.30 0.23 -9.33
CA VAL A 133 -15.93 -0.53 -8.23
C VAL A 133 -15.33 -1.93 -8.13
N LEU A 134 -15.19 -2.63 -9.26
CA LEU A 134 -14.59 -3.97 -9.27
C LEU A 134 -13.13 -3.95 -8.78
N LEU A 135 -12.37 -2.95 -9.21
CA LEU A 135 -11.00 -2.76 -8.71
C LEU A 135 -10.98 -2.53 -7.20
N GLY A 136 -11.87 -1.68 -6.68
CA GLY A 136 -11.95 -1.37 -5.25
C GLY A 136 -12.24 -2.61 -4.41
N VAL A 137 -13.16 -3.49 -4.87
CA VAL A 137 -13.42 -4.77 -4.20
C VAL A 137 -12.18 -5.66 -4.21
N ALA A 138 -11.53 -5.80 -5.37
CA ALA A 138 -10.31 -6.60 -5.50
C ALA A 138 -9.18 -6.05 -4.61
N LEU A 139 -8.95 -4.73 -4.62
CA LEU A 139 -7.91 -4.06 -3.87
C LEU A 139 -8.10 -4.24 -2.35
N GLY A 140 -9.28 -3.89 -1.83
CA GLY A 140 -9.58 -4.00 -0.40
C GLY A 140 -9.50 -5.44 0.10
N GLY A 141 -10.05 -6.40 -0.67
CA GLY A 141 -10.01 -7.82 -0.32
C GLY A 141 -8.61 -8.40 -0.36
N PHE A 142 -7.83 -8.09 -1.38
CA PHE A 142 -6.47 -8.59 -1.53
C PHE A 142 -5.56 -8.10 -0.40
N TRP A 143 -5.58 -6.79 -0.11
CA TRP A 143 -4.77 -6.21 0.96
C TRP A 143 -5.12 -6.78 2.34
N SER A 144 -6.41 -6.95 2.64
CA SER A 144 -6.85 -7.46 3.94
C SER A 144 -6.43 -8.91 4.21
N MET A 145 -6.12 -9.68 3.16
CA MET A 145 -5.79 -11.11 3.29
C MET A 145 -4.32 -11.45 2.98
N SER A 146 -3.58 -10.57 2.31
CA SER A 146 -2.23 -10.87 1.82
C SER A 146 -1.25 -11.30 2.91
N ALA A 147 -1.22 -10.62 4.05
CA ALA A 147 -0.33 -10.95 5.16
C ALA A 147 -0.68 -12.30 5.80
N ALA A 148 -1.97 -12.57 6.03
CA ALA A 148 -2.45 -13.83 6.60
C ALA A 148 -2.15 -15.01 5.66
N LEU A 149 -2.29 -14.81 4.34
CA LEU A 149 -1.91 -15.84 3.37
C LEU A 149 -0.39 -16.07 3.35
N ALA A 150 0.41 -15.01 3.37
CA ALA A 150 1.86 -15.13 3.40
C ALA A 150 2.34 -15.97 4.59
N MET A 151 1.76 -15.76 5.80
CA MET A 151 2.07 -16.56 6.99
C MET A 151 1.74 -18.06 6.83
N ARG A 152 0.81 -18.40 5.96
CA ARG A 152 0.40 -19.80 5.69
C ARG A 152 1.20 -20.46 4.57
N LEU A 153 1.87 -19.67 3.74
CA LEU A 153 2.65 -20.14 2.60
C LEU A 153 4.12 -20.39 2.95
N VAL A 154 4.62 -19.78 4.02
CA VAL A 154 6.02 -19.89 4.41
C VAL A 154 6.17 -20.08 5.92
N PRO A 155 7.24 -20.75 6.38
CA PRO A 155 7.58 -20.82 7.80
C PRO A 155 7.82 -19.44 8.41
N VAL A 156 7.58 -19.29 9.73
CA VAL A 156 7.64 -18.00 10.45
C VAL A 156 9.03 -17.34 10.34
N ASN A 157 10.11 -18.12 10.32
CA ASN A 157 11.48 -17.62 10.20
C ASN A 157 11.78 -16.91 8.87
N VAL A 158 11.04 -17.20 7.80
CA VAL A 158 11.19 -16.54 6.49
C VAL A 158 10.01 -15.64 6.12
N PHE A 159 9.02 -15.46 7.00
CA PHE A 159 7.84 -14.64 6.78
C PHE A 159 8.18 -13.19 6.40
N ALA A 160 9.11 -12.56 7.13
CA ALA A 160 9.54 -11.19 6.83
C ALA A 160 10.10 -11.07 5.41
N ARG A 161 10.87 -12.07 4.95
CA ARG A 161 11.40 -12.12 3.58
C ARG A 161 10.27 -12.27 2.54
N ALA A 162 9.28 -13.11 2.82
CA ALA A 162 8.12 -13.27 1.94
C ALA A 162 7.31 -11.98 1.84
N MET A 163 7.06 -11.28 2.95
CA MET A 163 6.38 -9.99 2.94
C MET A 163 7.17 -8.92 2.18
N SER A 164 8.50 -8.86 2.35
CA SER A 164 9.34 -7.94 1.57
C SER A 164 9.24 -8.20 0.07
N PHE A 165 9.15 -9.48 -0.33
CA PHE A 165 9.00 -9.85 -1.73
C PHE A 165 7.62 -9.44 -2.29
N ILE A 166 6.54 -9.61 -1.51
CA ILE A 166 5.19 -9.15 -1.88
C ILE A 166 5.16 -7.62 -2.01
N LEU A 167 5.75 -6.91 -1.04
CA LEU A 167 5.80 -5.44 -1.05
C LEU A 167 6.74 -4.87 -2.13
N ALA A 168 7.70 -5.64 -2.63
CA ALA A 168 8.49 -5.25 -3.81
C ALA A 168 7.58 -5.01 -5.04
N GLY A 169 6.45 -5.74 -5.14
CA GLY A 169 5.43 -5.49 -6.17
C GLY A 169 4.86 -4.07 -6.11
N VAL A 170 4.63 -3.53 -4.90
CA VAL A 170 4.20 -2.12 -4.71
C VAL A 170 5.27 -1.17 -5.25
N SER A 171 6.53 -1.37 -4.82
CA SER A 171 7.63 -0.47 -5.21
C SER A 171 7.84 -0.45 -6.72
N ILE A 172 7.82 -1.61 -7.36
CA ILE A 172 7.96 -1.72 -8.83
C ILE A 172 6.76 -1.03 -9.51
N ALA A 173 5.52 -1.28 -9.03
CA ALA A 173 4.33 -0.64 -9.59
C ALA A 173 4.41 0.89 -9.46
N THR A 174 4.80 1.40 -8.29
CA THR A 174 4.90 2.85 -8.04
C THR A 174 5.93 3.52 -8.96
N VAL A 175 7.05 2.84 -9.23
CA VAL A 175 8.09 3.36 -10.14
C VAL A 175 7.63 3.31 -11.60
N CYS A 176 6.95 2.22 -12.01
CA CYS A 176 6.69 1.95 -13.43
C CYS A 176 5.31 2.42 -13.91
N ALA A 177 4.25 2.33 -13.07
CA ALA A 177 2.87 2.49 -13.53
C ALA A 177 2.59 3.88 -14.12
N ALA A 178 2.97 4.94 -13.42
CA ALA A 178 2.68 6.30 -13.86
C ALA A 178 3.47 6.70 -15.13
N PRO A 179 4.81 6.52 -15.20
CA PRO A 179 5.55 6.89 -16.41
C PRO A 179 5.20 6.02 -17.62
N LEU A 180 5.06 4.70 -17.44
CA LEU A 180 4.65 3.81 -18.53
C LEU A 180 3.21 4.09 -18.97
N GLY A 181 2.33 4.38 -18.02
CA GLY A 181 0.96 4.79 -18.29
C GLY A 181 0.90 6.06 -19.16
N ALA A 182 1.62 7.09 -18.77
CA ALA A 182 1.71 8.35 -19.51
C ALA A 182 2.31 8.15 -20.92
N TRP A 183 3.39 7.39 -21.02
CA TRP A 183 4.06 7.11 -22.30
C TRP A 183 3.19 6.26 -23.24
N MET A 184 2.67 5.13 -22.78
CA MET A 184 1.79 4.28 -23.59
C MET A 184 0.50 5.01 -23.97
N GLY A 185 -0.07 5.78 -23.03
CA GLY A 185 -1.27 6.57 -23.25
C GLY A 185 -1.08 7.62 -24.36
N SER A 186 0.12 8.19 -24.50
CA SER A 186 0.43 9.16 -25.54
C SER A 186 0.62 8.53 -26.94
N LEU A 187 1.09 7.28 -27.02
CA LEU A 187 1.34 6.58 -28.28
C LEU A 187 0.09 5.88 -28.83
N TRP A 188 -0.66 5.21 -27.93
CA TRP A 188 -1.73 4.29 -28.32
C TRP A 188 -3.08 4.62 -27.65
N GLY A 189 -3.19 5.83 -27.07
CA GLY A 189 -4.38 6.28 -26.35
C GLY A 189 -4.45 5.74 -24.92
N TRP A 190 -5.23 6.45 -24.07
CA TRP A 190 -5.31 6.20 -22.62
C TRP A 190 -5.88 4.82 -22.23
N ARG A 191 -6.50 4.12 -23.17
CA ARG A 191 -7.02 2.76 -22.96
C ARG A 191 -5.91 1.70 -22.98
N SER A 192 -4.81 1.94 -23.68
CA SER A 192 -3.74 0.95 -23.89
C SER A 192 -3.04 0.51 -22.59
N PRO A 193 -2.77 1.37 -21.56
CA PRO A 193 -2.24 0.91 -20.30
C PRO A 193 -3.17 -0.02 -19.53
N PHE A 194 -4.49 0.14 -19.68
CA PHE A 194 -5.45 -0.80 -19.06
C PHE A 194 -5.46 -2.16 -19.78
N ILE A 195 -5.26 -2.19 -21.08
CA ILE A 195 -5.08 -3.46 -21.83
C ILE A 195 -3.81 -4.16 -21.34
N ALA A 196 -2.71 -3.45 -21.19
CA ALA A 196 -1.46 -4.01 -20.66
C ALA A 196 -1.63 -4.52 -19.21
N ALA A 197 -2.31 -3.76 -18.35
CA ALA A 197 -2.64 -4.19 -16.98
C ALA A 197 -3.56 -5.41 -16.97
N GLY A 198 -4.48 -5.52 -17.94
CA GLY A 198 -5.29 -6.70 -18.18
C GLY A 198 -4.44 -7.92 -18.54
N ALA A 199 -3.47 -7.79 -19.44
CA ALA A 199 -2.55 -8.87 -19.79
C ALA A 199 -1.73 -9.34 -18.56
N ILE A 200 -1.23 -8.41 -17.74
CA ILE A 200 -0.55 -8.73 -16.47
C ILE A 200 -1.52 -9.50 -15.55
N SER A 201 -2.79 -9.11 -15.48
CA SER A 201 -3.80 -9.78 -14.66
C SER A 201 -4.06 -11.21 -15.13
N VAL A 202 -4.03 -11.48 -16.45
CA VAL A 202 -4.13 -12.84 -17.02
C VAL A 202 -2.93 -13.69 -16.59
N VAL A 203 -1.71 -13.16 -16.69
CA VAL A 203 -0.50 -13.87 -16.25
C VAL A 203 -0.58 -14.15 -14.74
N THR A 204 -0.96 -13.15 -13.94
CA THR A 204 -1.14 -13.31 -12.50
C THR A 204 -2.16 -14.40 -12.17
N LEU A 205 -3.30 -14.41 -12.86
CA LEU A 205 -4.36 -15.41 -12.68
C LEU A 205 -3.86 -16.82 -13.00
N ALA A 206 -3.15 -16.99 -14.12
CA ALA A 206 -2.57 -18.26 -14.51
C ALA A 206 -1.56 -18.77 -13.47
N VAL A 207 -0.66 -17.90 -12.99
CA VAL A 207 0.33 -18.25 -11.96
C VAL A 207 -0.37 -18.59 -10.63
N GLN A 208 -1.40 -17.85 -10.23
CA GLN A 208 -2.16 -18.13 -9.00
C GLN A 208 -2.88 -19.48 -9.07
N ILE A 209 -3.53 -19.79 -10.18
CA ILE A 209 -4.21 -21.07 -10.38
C ILE A 209 -3.20 -22.24 -10.28
N ALA A 210 -2.01 -22.06 -10.83
CA ALA A 210 -0.97 -23.09 -10.83
C ALA A 210 -0.26 -23.25 -9.47
N THR A 211 -0.11 -22.17 -8.68
CA THR A 211 0.80 -22.17 -7.53
C THR A 211 0.12 -22.08 -6.18
N LEU A 212 -1.08 -21.45 -6.08
CA LEU A 212 -1.77 -21.33 -4.80
C LEU A 212 -2.37 -22.69 -4.38
N PRO A 213 -2.00 -23.20 -3.19
CA PRO A 213 -2.62 -24.39 -2.63
C PRO A 213 -4.03 -24.09 -2.11
N SER A 214 -4.81 -25.13 -1.84
CA SER A 214 -6.03 -25.00 -1.03
C SER A 214 -5.66 -24.52 0.37
N LEU A 215 -6.33 -23.46 0.81
CA LEU A 215 -6.10 -22.78 2.09
C LEU A 215 -7.45 -22.56 2.78
N PRO A 216 -8.02 -23.59 3.43
CA PRO A 216 -9.29 -23.48 4.15
C PRO A 216 -9.26 -22.33 5.15
N SER A 217 -10.36 -21.61 5.29
CA SER A 217 -10.42 -20.49 6.23
C SER A 217 -10.26 -21.00 7.68
N ARG A 218 -9.38 -20.35 8.44
CA ARG A 218 -9.16 -20.63 9.89
C ARG A 218 -9.50 -19.42 10.75
N ASP A 219 -9.75 -18.26 10.15
CA ASP A 219 -9.92 -17.00 10.85
C ASP A 219 -11.39 -16.76 11.21
N ASN A 220 -11.61 -16.24 12.40
CA ASN A 220 -12.92 -15.77 12.84
C ASN A 220 -12.83 -14.26 13.14
N PRO A 221 -12.77 -13.42 12.11
CA PRO A 221 -12.60 -11.98 12.28
C PRO A 221 -13.79 -11.42 13.09
N ASN A 222 -13.49 -10.56 14.10
CA ASN A 222 -14.48 -10.01 15.00
C ASN A 222 -14.50 -8.47 14.91
N LEU A 223 -15.61 -7.91 14.43
CA LEU A 223 -15.80 -6.46 14.33
C LEU A 223 -15.79 -5.73 15.69
N ARG A 224 -16.09 -6.42 16.80
CA ARG A 224 -16.04 -5.80 18.14
C ARG A 224 -14.62 -5.36 18.51
N VAL A 225 -13.62 -6.08 18.05
CA VAL A 225 -12.20 -5.73 18.26
C VAL A 225 -11.88 -4.39 17.61
N LEU A 226 -12.37 -4.15 16.40
CA LEU A 226 -12.17 -2.89 15.67
C LEU A 226 -12.79 -1.69 16.40
N GLY A 227 -14.01 -1.88 16.98
CA GLY A 227 -14.65 -0.85 17.81
C GLY A 227 -13.84 -0.48 19.06
N GLY A 228 -13.25 -1.47 19.73
CA GLY A 228 -12.37 -1.25 20.89
C GLY A 228 -11.08 -0.50 20.52
N LEU A 229 -10.50 -0.81 19.36
CA LEU A 229 -9.31 -0.10 18.87
C LEU A 229 -9.57 1.39 18.59
N LEU A 230 -10.74 1.71 18.01
CA LEU A 230 -11.13 3.11 17.73
C LEU A 230 -11.37 3.94 19.00
N GLN A 231 -11.53 3.31 20.19
CA GLN A 231 -11.63 4.02 21.45
C GLN A 231 -10.28 4.38 22.05
N ARG A 232 -9.17 3.81 21.57
CA ARG A 232 -7.81 4.08 22.04
C ARG A 232 -7.28 5.41 21.50
N PRO A 233 -6.93 6.41 22.35
CA PRO A 233 -6.44 7.71 21.89
C PRO A 233 -5.23 7.62 20.95
N PRO A 234 -4.19 6.78 21.19
CA PRO A 234 -3.06 6.69 20.28
C PRO A 234 -3.43 6.20 18.88
N VAL A 235 -4.40 5.27 18.77
CA VAL A 235 -4.91 4.76 17.51
C VAL A 235 -5.68 5.84 16.76
N ARG A 236 -6.56 6.58 17.44
CA ARG A 236 -7.31 7.70 16.83
C ARG A 236 -6.40 8.78 16.28
N VAL A 237 -5.35 9.16 17.03
CA VAL A 237 -4.38 10.15 16.57
C VAL A 237 -3.64 9.66 15.33
N ALA A 238 -3.21 8.40 15.31
CA ALA A 238 -2.56 7.80 14.14
C ALA A 238 -3.48 7.81 12.92
N LEU A 239 -4.73 7.36 13.06
CA LEU A 239 -5.71 7.33 11.98
C LEU A 239 -6.06 8.74 11.46
N LEU A 240 -6.20 9.72 12.36
CA LEU A 240 -6.44 11.12 11.98
C LEU A 240 -5.24 11.71 11.23
N ALA A 241 -4.01 11.39 11.66
CA ALA A 241 -2.80 11.79 10.95
C ALA A 241 -2.75 11.17 9.54
N VAL A 242 -3.11 9.88 9.40
CA VAL A 242 -3.27 9.22 8.09
C VAL A 242 -4.29 9.97 7.23
N LEU A 243 -5.48 10.25 7.76
CA LEU A 243 -6.53 10.94 7.02
C LEU A 243 -6.04 12.28 6.49
N LEU A 244 -5.35 13.09 7.28
CA LEU A 244 -4.87 14.40 6.87
C LEU A 244 -3.69 14.32 5.90
N VAL A 245 -2.66 13.52 6.23
CA VAL A 245 -1.43 13.44 5.43
C VAL A 245 -1.67 12.77 4.09
N ILE A 246 -2.38 11.65 4.08
CA ILE A 246 -2.63 10.89 2.85
C ILE A 246 -3.66 11.58 1.96
N SER A 247 -4.70 12.24 2.52
CA SER A 247 -5.62 13.02 1.69
C SER A 247 -4.93 14.20 1.03
N GLY A 248 -4.06 14.91 1.76
CA GLY A 248 -3.25 15.99 1.19
C GLY A 248 -2.34 15.50 0.07
N HIS A 249 -1.66 14.38 0.28
CA HIS A 249 -0.82 13.77 -0.75
C HIS A 249 -1.63 13.43 -2.02
N PHE A 250 -2.75 12.71 -1.88
CA PHE A 250 -3.54 12.27 -3.03
C PHE A 250 -4.32 13.40 -3.71
N ALA A 251 -4.67 14.48 -3.01
CA ALA A 251 -5.20 15.68 -3.64
C ALA A 251 -4.20 16.30 -4.62
N GLY A 252 -2.92 16.39 -4.26
CA GLY A 252 -1.87 16.87 -5.16
C GLY A 252 -1.51 15.86 -6.25
N PHE A 253 -1.28 14.59 -5.88
CA PHE A 253 -0.81 13.56 -6.80
C PHE A 253 -1.84 13.17 -7.87
N THR A 254 -3.12 13.05 -7.52
CA THR A 254 -4.18 12.69 -8.47
C THR A 254 -4.26 13.69 -9.64
N TYR A 255 -4.01 14.97 -9.36
CA TYR A 255 -4.11 16.04 -10.33
C TYR A 255 -2.74 16.62 -10.75
N ILE A 256 -1.66 15.86 -10.52
CA ILE A 256 -0.30 16.31 -10.85
C ILE A 256 -0.09 16.44 -12.35
N ARG A 257 -0.76 15.60 -13.16
CA ARG A 257 -0.67 15.65 -14.62
C ARG A 257 -1.30 16.93 -15.19
N PRO A 258 -2.54 17.30 -14.86
CA PRO A 258 -3.10 18.61 -15.23
C PRO A 258 -2.19 19.80 -14.88
N LEU A 259 -1.55 19.78 -13.71
CA LEU A 259 -0.60 20.83 -13.34
C LEU A 259 0.58 20.89 -14.31
N MET A 260 1.20 19.74 -14.61
CA MET A 260 2.35 19.68 -15.51
C MET A 260 2.00 20.07 -16.95
N GLU A 261 0.78 19.77 -17.42
CA GLU A 261 0.31 20.11 -18.78
C GLU A 261 -0.16 21.55 -18.89
N GLN A 262 -1.00 22.03 -17.94
CA GLN A 262 -1.69 23.33 -18.05
C GLN A 262 -0.87 24.47 -17.46
N VAL A 263 -0.13 24.27 -16.37
CA VAL A 263 0.63 25.32 -15.68
C VAL A 263 2.09 25.34 -16.14
N THR A 264 2.75 24.20 -16.12
CA THR A 264 4.19 24.09 -16.49
C THR A 264 4.38 23.93 -18.00
N GLN A 265 3.36 23.46 -18.73
CA GLN A 265 3.35 23.21 -20.18
C GLN A 265 4.44 22.23 -20.62
N LEU A 266 4.64 21.16 -19.85
CA LEU A 266 5.61 20.12 -20.17
C LEU A 266 5.14 19.23 -21.33
N SER A 267 6.07 18.79 -22.14
CA SER A 267 5.81 17.74 -23.13
C SER A 267 5.51 16.39 -22.43
N VAL A 268 4.81 15.50 -23.13
CA VAL A 268 4.46 14.17 -22.59
C VAL A 268 5.69 13.37 -22.18
N SER A 269 6.77 13.47 -22.95
CA SER A 269 8.06 12.82 -22.62
C SER A 269 8.66 13.38 -21.33
N ALA A 270 8.63 14.71 -21.13
CA ALA A 270 9.08 15.35 -19.90
C ALA A 270 8.21 14.94 -18.71
N ILE A 271 6.88 14.88 -18.87
CA ILE A 271 5.94 14.40 -17.84
C ILE A 271 6.28 12.96 -17.43
N SER A 272 6.50 12.07 -18.41
CA SER A 272 6.87 10.69 -18.14
C SER A 272 8.20 10.59 -17.38
N ALA A 273 9.20 11.42 -17.74
CA ALA A 273 10.48 11.48 -17.02
C ALA A 273 10.32 11.99 -15.57
N VAL A 274 9.50 13.03 -15.36
CA VAL A 274 9.20 13.56 -14.00
C VAL A 274 8.48 12.52 -13.16
N LEU A 275 7.50 11.80 -13.72
CA LEU A 275 6.79 10.73 -13.03
C LEU A 275 7.70 9.53 -12.72
N LEU A 276 8.67 9.22 -13.58
CA LEU A 276 9.73 8.26 -13.28
C LEU A 276 10.58 8.73 -12.10
N GLY A 277 10.98 10.01 -12.11
CA GLY A 277 11.67 10.65 -10.98
C GLY A 277 10.89 10.53 -9.68
N TYR A 278 9.56 10.79 -9.72
CA TYR A 278 8.65 10.59 -8.58
C TYR A 278 8.69 9.14 -8.06
N GLY A 279 8.58 8.16 -8.94
CA GLY A 279 8.62 6.74 -8.57
C GLY A 279 9.96 6.33 -7.95
N LEU A 280 11.08 6.72 -8.59
CA LEU A 280 12.43 6.47 -8.07
C LEU A 280 12.66 7.18 -6.73
N GLY A 281 12.21 8.43 -6.62
CA GLY A 281 12.21 9.17 -5.37
C GLY A 281 11.47 8.42 -4.28
N GLY A 282 10.25 7.92 -4.57
CA GLY A 282 9.44 7.12 -3.64
C GLY A 282 10.14 5.84 -3.20
N PHE A 283 10.81 5.15 -4.11
CA PHE A 283 11.61 3.97 -3.79
C PHE A 283 12.72 4.31 -2.78
N VAL A 284 13.53 5.34 -3.04
CA VAL A 284 14.58 5.79 -2.11
C VAL A 284 13.98 6.28 -0.79
N GLY A 285 12.89 7.03 -0.86
CA GLY A 285 12.16 7.57 0.30
C GLY A 285 11.63 6.47 1.23
N ASN A 286 11.24 5.32 0.70
CA ASN A 286 10.81 4.18 1.50
C ASN A 286 11.94 3.64 2.40
N PHE A 287 13.18 3.55 1.90
CA PHE A 287 14.33 3.14 2.72
C PHE A 287 14.69 4.18 3.78
N VAL A 288 14.76 5.46 3.38
CA VAL A 288 15.04 6.55 4.33
C VAL A 288 13.94 6.67 5.37
N GLY A 289 12.67 6.55 4.95
CA GLY A 289 11.52 6.52 5.82
C GLY A 289 11.54 5.35 6.80
N GLY A 290 11.95 4.16 6.36
CA GLY A 290 12.14 2.99 7.22
C GLY A 290 13.22 3.21 8.27
N TRP A 291 14.36 3.79 7.88
CA TRP A 291 15.44 4.15 8.80
C TRP A 291 15.01 5.24 9.82
N LEU A 292 14.28 6.26 9.39
CA LEU A 292 13.71 7.28 10.27
C LEU A 292 12.65 6.69 11.21
N ALA A 293 11.74 5.86 10.69
CA ALA A 293 10.68 5.23 11.49
C ALA A 293 11.24 4.29 12.56
N GLY A 294 12.38 3.64 12.29
CA GLY A 294 13.10 2.84 13.29
C GLY A 294 13.57 3.67 14.49
N ARG A 295 13.89 4.96 14.27
CA ARG A 295 14.28 5.91 15.32
C ARG A 295 13.08 6.65 15.92
N SER A 296 12.19 7.13 15.08
CA SER A 296 10.97 7.84 15.48
C SER A 296 9.97 7.88 14.32
N GLU A 297 8.83 7.22 14.47
CA GLU A 297 7.71 7.29 13.53
C GLU A 297 7.21 8.72 13.36
N ARG A 298 7.22 9.47 14.46
CA ARG A 298 6.85 10.89 14.48
C ARG A 298 7.72 11.71 13.53
N LEU A 299 9.04 11.52 13.56
CA LEU A 299 9.95 12.22 12.65
C LEU A 299 9.76 11.76 11.21
N ALA A 300 9.60 10.45 10.96
CA ALA A 300 9.39 9.94 9.60
C ALA A 300 8.16 10.55 8.93
N VAL A 301 7.01 10.57 9.63
CA VAL A 301 5.76 11.11 9.09
C VAL A 301 5.80 12.63 9.01
N ALA A 302 6.22 13.32 10.09
CA ALA A 302 6.17 14.77 10.13
C ALA A 302 7.15 15.41 9.14
N SER A 303 8.39 14.90 9.03
CA SER A 303 9.37 15.43 8.07
C SER A 303 8.91 15.27 6.62
N GLY A 304 8.35 14.09 6.27
CA GLY A 304 7.77 13.86 4.95
C GLY A 304 6.60 14.79 4.66
N ALA A 305 5.67 14.96 5.62
CA ALA A 305 4.54 15.87 5.47
C ALA A 305 4.96 17.31 5.27
N LEU A 306 5.87 17.82 6.12
CA LEU A 306 6.38 19.19 6.00
C LEU A 306 7.20 19.42 4.72
N LEU A 307 7.96 18.41 4.28
CA LEU A 307 8.65 18.48 3.00
C LEU A 307 7.65 18.63 1.85
N ILE A 308 6.58 17.85 1.81
CA ILE A 308 5.56 18.00 0.75
C ILE A 308 4.87 19.38 0.85
N VAL A 309 4.65 19.93 2.05
CA VAL A 309 4.11 21.30 2.18
C VAL A 309 5.02 22.32 1.49
N LEU A 310 6.33 22.25 1.71
CA LEU A 310 7.30 23.13 1.05
C LEU A 310 7.30 22.94 -0.47
N LEU A 311 7.26 21.69 -0.94
CA LEU A 311 7.22 21.37 -2.36
C LEU A 311 5.90 21.82 -3.01
N ALA A 312 4.76 21.61 -2.36
CA ALA A 312 3.47 22.09 -2.83
C ALA A 312 3.43 23.63 -2.88
N ALA A 313 3.97 24.30 -1.87
CA ALA A 313 4.09 25.76 -1.87
C ALA A 313 5.00 26.24 -3.02
N SER A 314 6.12 25.56 -3.30
CA SER A 314 6.98 25.89 -4.43
C SER A 314 6.27 25.75 -5.78
N LEU A 315 5.36 24.76 -5.92
CA LEU A 315 4.53 24.61 -7.12
C LEU A 315 3.48 25.72 -7.26
N LEU A 316 2.92 26.22 -6.14
CA LEU A 316 1.98 27.33 -6.17
C LEU A 316 2.62 28.64 -6.64
N VAL A 317 3.89 28.88 -6.27
CA VAL A 317 4.62 30.12 -6.57
C VAL A 317 5.40 30.01 -7.90
N GLY A 318 6.06 28.88 -8.13
CA GLY A 318 7.01 28.67 -9.23
C GLY A 318 6.63 27.56 -10.21
N GLY A 319 5.38 27.08 -10.19
CA GLY A 319 4.93 25.92 -11.02
C GLY A 319 5.00 26.13 -12.53
N GLN A 320 5.21 27.37 -13.00
CA GLN A 320 5.47 27.66 -14.41
C GLN A 320 6.89 27.22 -14.86
N SER A 321 7.81 27.08 -13.91
CA SER A 321 9.18 26.62 -14.20
C SER A 321 9.26 25.11 -14.30
N ALA A 322 9.71 24.60 -15.42
CA ALA A 322 9.93 23.18 -15.66
C ALA A 322 10.89 22.56 -14.63
N VAL A 323 11.95 23.29 -14.25
CA VAL A 323 12.95 22.83 -13.27
C VAL A 323 12.32 22.73 -11.87
N VAL A 324 11.57 23.77 -11.44
CA VAL A 324 10.88 23.77 -10.15
C VAL A 324 9.91 22.59 -10.07
N THR A 325 9.10 22.40 -11.10
CA THR A 325 8.12 21.31 -11.15
C THR A 325 8.79 19.93 -11.14
N ALA A 326 9.83 19.72 -11.95
CA ALA A 326 10.53 18.45 -12.01
C ALA A 326 11.17 18.09 -10.67
N VAL A 327 11.86 19.03 -10.02
CA VAL A 327 12.49 18.83 -8.71
C VAL A 327 11.44 18.63 -7.63
N ALA A 328 10.39 19.48 -7.60
CA ALA A 328 9.34 19.39 -6.58
C ALA A 328 8.60 18.05 -6.67
N VAL A 329 8.20 17.62 -7.86
CA VAL A 329 7.46 16.35 -8.03
C VAL A 329 8.34 15.15 -7.72
N THR A 330 9.60 15.14 -8.11
CA THR A 330 10.55 14.07 -7.78
C THR A 330 10.76 13.95 -6.27
N LEU A 331 11.00 15.05 -5.57
CA LEU A 331 11.17 15.08 -4.13
C LEU A 331 9.84 14.82 -3.38
N TRP A 332 8.70 15.12 -3.98
CA TRP A 332 7.39 14.73 -3.46
C TRP A 332 7.26 13.20 -3.39
N GLY A 333 7.67 12.51 -4.45
CA GLY A 333 7.74 11.04 -4.43
C GLY A 333 8.62 10.52 -3.29
N PHE A 334 9.81 11.09 -3.12
CA PHE A 334 10.71 10.76 -2.01
C PHE A 334 10.03 10.92 -0.63
N ALA A 335 9.36 12.04 -0.39
CA ALA A 335 8.68 12.30 0.86
C ALA A 335 7.50 11.34 1.09
N PHE A 336 6.73 11.01 0.04
CA PHE A 336 5.64 10.04 0.09
C PHE A 336 6.11 8.64 0.47
N GLY A 337 7.27 8.20 -0.05
CA GLY A 337 7.83 6.88 0.23
C GLY A 337 8.01 6.58 1.72
N ALA A 338 8.19 7.60 2.56
CA ALA A 338 8.35 7.43 4.01
C ALA A 338 7.02 7.13 4.75
N PHE A 339 5.85 7.51 4.19
CA PHE A 339 4.57 7.44 4.90
C PHE A 339 4.10 6.02 5.21
N PRO A 340 4.09 5.07 4.24
CA PRO A 340 3.59 3.73 4.51
C PRO A 340 4.33 3.06 5.67
N VAL A 341 5.66 3.16 5.70
CA VAL A 341 6.49 2.57 6.75
C VAL A 341 6.29 3.30 8.08
N GLY A 342 6.25 4.64 8.05
CA GLY A 342 6.03 5.46 9.25
C GLY A 342 4.69 5.17 9.91
N PHE A 343 3.61 5.14 9.16
CA PHE A 343 2.26 4.86 9.67
C PHE A 343 2.09 3.40 10.09
N GLN A 344 2.65 2.44 9.34
CA GLN A 344 2.62 1.02 9.70
C GLN A 344 3.32 0.79 11.06
N THR A 345 4.49 1.38 11.24
CA THR A 345 5.22 1.27 12.51
C THR A 345 4.46 1.93 13.65
N TRP A 346 3.89 3.12 13.41
CA TRP A 346 3.10 3.84 14.41
C TRP A 346 1.89 3.05 14.87
N ILE A 347 1.07 2.52 13.95
CA ILE A 347 -0.17 1.83 14.32
C ILE A 347 0.10 0.53 15.08
N VAL A 348 1.14 -0.23 14.70
CA VAL A 348 1.55 -1.45 15.39
C VAL A 348 2.01 -1.14 16.83
N ARG A 349 2.76 -0.05 17.03
CA ARG A 349 3.18 0.38 18.38
C ARG A 349 2.02 0.95 19.21
N ALA A 350 1.01 1.53 18.57
CA ALA A 350 -0.18 2.05 19.26
C ALA A 350 -1.11 0.94 19.79
N ALA A 351 -1.07 -0.24 19.18
CA ALA A 351 -1.88 -1.40 19.56
C ALA A 351 -1.13 -2.73 19.36
N PRO A 352 -0.06 -3.00 20.12
CA PRO A 352 0.78 -4.18 19.92
C PRO A 352 0.04 -5.50 20.25
N ASP A 353 -0.95 -5.45 21.13
CA ASP A 353 -1.83 -6.57 21.51
C ASP A 353 -2.85 -6.92 20.41
N GLN A 354 -3.10 -6.04 19.46
CA GLN A 354 -4.09 -6.18 18.38
C GLN A 354 -3.55 -5.66 17.04
N ALA A 355 -2.28 -5.92 16.75
CA ALA A 355 -1.56 -5.37 15.59
C ALA A 355 -2.27 -5.68 14.26
N GLU A 356 -2.88 -6.86 14.11
CA GLU A 356 -3.61 -7.26 12.91
C GLU A 356 -4.88 -6.42 12.70
N GLY A 357 -5.71 -6.26 13.74
CA GLY A 357 -6.89 -5.41 13.68
C GLY A 357 -6.55 -3.94 13.44
N ALA A 358 -5.49 -3.45 14.06
CA ALA A 358 -4.98 -2.09 13.89
C ALA A 358 -4.46 -1.86 12.45
N GLY A 359 -3.79 -2.85 11.87
CA GLY A 359 -3.36 -2.85 10.46
C GLY A 359 -4.55 -2.78 9.50
N GLY A 360 -5.63 -3.52 9.76
CA GLY A 360 -6.86 -3.44 8.97
C GLY A 360 -7.51 -2.05 9.02
N LEU A 361 -7.56 -1.41 10.20
CA LEU A 361 -8.03 -0.04 10.35
C LEU A 361 -7.13 0.96 9.60
N LEU A 362 -5.82 0.74 9.62
CA LEU A 362 -4.87 1.56 8.87
C LEU A 362 -5.16 1.51 7.37
N VAL A 363 -5.35 0.32 6.80
CA VAL A 363 -5.70 0.16 5.38
C VAL A 363 -7.00 0.89 5.05
N ALA A 364 -8.05 0.71 5.87
CA ALA A 364 -9.31 1.42 5.66
C ALA A 364 -9.14 2.95 5.73
N ALA A 365 -8.36 3.46 6.71
CA ALA A 365 -8.07 4.88 6.83
C ALA A 365 -7.26 5.43 5.63
N PHE A 366 -6.30 4.69 5.10
CA PHE A 366 -5.59 5.05 3.87
C PHE A 366 -6.56 5.20 2.70
N GLN A 367 -7.45 4.25 2.51
CA GLN A 367 -8.40 4.29 1.39
C GLN A 367 -9.42 5.43 1.53
N ILE A 368 -9.92 5.70 2.75
CA ILE A 368 -10.77 6.87 3.01
C ILE A 368 -10.00 8.17 2.72
N ALA A 369 -8.73 8.23 3.13
CA ALA A 369 -7.90 9.40 2.88
C ALA A 369 -7.62 9.62 1.38
N ILE A 370 -7.35 8.55 0.63
CA ILE A 370 -7.19 8.59 -0.84
C ILE A 370 -8.46 9.16 -1.48
N ALA A 371 -9.63 8.64 -1.11
CA ALA A 371 -10.91 9.11 -1.62
C ALA A 371 -11.16 10.57 -1.28
N SER A 372 -10.98 10.96 -0.01
CA SER A 372 -11.22 12.35 0.42
C SER A 372 -10.24 13.34 -0.23
N GLY A 373 -8.99 12.93 -0.45
CA GLY A 373 -8.00 13.71 -1.18
C GLY A 373 -8.37 13.89 -2.66
N ALA A 374 -8.78 12.82 -3.33
CA ALA A 374 -9.21 12.88 -4.72
C ALA A 374 -10.46 13.75 -4.90
N ILE A 375 -11.45 13.66 -3.98
CA ILE A 375 -12.65 14.52 -4.00
C ILE A 375 -12.25 15.97 -3.73
N GLY A 376 -11.58 16.25 -2.61
CA GLY A 376 -11.24 17.62 -2.22
C GLY A 376 -10.31 18.30 -3.22
N GLY A 377 -9.31 17.58 -3.73
CA GLY A 377 -8.45 18.04 -4.81
C GLY A 377 -9.21 18.31 -6.09
N GLY A 378 -10.12 17.41 -6.48
CA GLY A 378 -10.95 17.57 -7.69
C GLY A 378 -11.86 18.79 -7.65
N LEU A 379 -12.55 19.01 -6.53
CA LEU A 379 -13.39 20.18 -6.34
C LEU A 379 -12.57 21.48 -6.50
N LEU A 380 -11.38 21.54 -5.90
CA LEU A 380 -10.54 22.73 -6.04
C LEU A 380 -9.97 22.87 -7.46
N VAL A 381 -9.58 21.77 -8.12
CA VAL A 381 -9.12 21.81 -9.52
C VAL A 381 -10.20 22.31 -10.45
N ASP A 382 -11.44 21.88 -10.29
CA ASP A 382 -12.56 22.33 -11.11
C ASP A 382 -12.91 23.81 -10.86
N HIS A 383 -12.67 24.36 -9.65
CA HIS A 383 -12.99 25.75 -9.32
C HIS A 383 -11.86 26.75 -9.54
N ILE A 384 -10.62 26.38 -9.23
CA ILE A 384 -9.45 27.30 -9.28
C ILE A 384 -8.33 26.81 -10.20
N GLY A 385 -8.59 25.76 -11.01
CA GLY A 385 -7.64 25.19 -11.95
C GLY A 385 -6.63 24.22 -11.31
N ALA A 386 -5.67 23.78 -12.10
CA ALA A 386 -4.73 22.69 -11.74
C ALA A 386 -3.89 22.95 -10.47
N LEU A 387 -3.75 24.19 -10.02
CA LEU A 387 -3.11 24.54 -8.75
C LEU A 387 -3.96 24.17 -7.52
N GLY A 388 -5.24 23.84 -7.69
CA GLY A 388 -6.14 23.42 -6.61
C GLY A 388 -5.65 22.18 -5.85
N GLY A 389 -5.04 21.22 -6.54
CA GLY A 389 -4.45 20.04 -5.93
C GLY A 389 -3.34 20.37 -4.93
N PRO A 390 -2.27 21.07 -5.35
CA PRO A 390 -1.21 21.55 -4.44
C PRO A 390 -1.72 22.45 -3.31
N ALA A 391 -2.71 23.30 -3.55
CA ALA A 391 -3.30 24.17 -2.51
C ALA A 391 -3.95 23.34 -1.39
N PHE A 392 -4.76 22.33 -1.75
CA PHE A 392 -5.33 21.39 -0.77
C PHE A 392 -4.23 20.63 -0.03
N ALA A 393 -3.20 20.17 -0.76
CA ALA A 393 -2.07 19.44 -0.19
C ALA A 393 -1.35 20.27 0.88
N CYS A 394 -1.07 21.56 0.63
CA CYS A 394 -0.45 22.45 1.61
C CYS A 394 -1.22 22.47 2.94
N VAL A 395 -2.53 22.67 2.89
CA VAL A 395 -3.35 22.79 4.10
C VAL A 395 -3.44 21.46 4.85
N ALA A 396 -3.81 20.39 4.15
CA ALA A 396 -4.05 19.09 4.77
C ALA A 396 -2.75 18.49 5.36
N LEU A 397 -1.64 18.57 4.62
CA LEU A 397 -0.34 18.07 5.08
C LEU A 397 0.27 18.94 6.21
N ALA A 398 0.05 20.26 6.19
CA ALA A 398 0.46 21.12 7.29
C ALA A 398 -0.27 20.74 8.58
N LEU A 399 -1.60 20.57 8.52
CA LEU A 399 -2.40 20.14 9.67
C LEU A 399 -1.99 18.74 10.14
N GLY A 400 -1.80 17.78 9.22
CA GLY A 400 -1.37 16.42 9.53
C GLY A 400 0.06 16.37 10.12
N GLY A 401 0.99 17.12 9.56
CA GLY A 401 2.35 17.26 10.07
C GLY A 401 2.39 17.88 11.48
N LEU A 402 1.65 18.95 11.71
CA LEU A 402 1.52 19.59 13.02
C LEU A 402 0.85 18.67 14.06
N LEU A 403 -0.22 17.95 13.67
CA LEU A 403 -0.85 16.95 14.52
C LEU A 403 0.16 15.88 14.93
N THR A 404 0.92 15.36 13.96
CA THR A 404 1.97 14.37 14.21
C THR A 404 3.06 14.90 15.13
N LEU A 405 3.51 16.15 14.95
CA LEU A 405 4.50 16.76 15.82
C LEU A 405 4.01 16.99 17.24
N ARG A 406 2.74 17.27 17.46
CA ARG A 406 2.19 17.52 18.79
C ARG A 406 1.83 16.26 19.54
N HIS A 407 1.17 15.32 18.86
CA HIS A 407 0.52 14.15 19.46
C HIS A 407 1.09 12.81 19.02
N GLY A 408 2.05 12.79 18.09
CA GLY A 408 2.72 11.56 17.66
C GLY A 408 3.53 10.92 18.80
N PRO A 409 3.87 9.61 18.65
CA PRO A 409 4.62 8.90 19.69
C PRO A 409 5.95 9.59 19.98
N ARG A 410 6.28 9.67 21.26
CA ARG A 410 7.58 10.22 21.69
C ARG A 410 8.67 9.20 21.39
N PRO A 411 9.87 9.62 20.96
CA PRO A 411 10.97 8.70 20.79
C PRO A 411 11.20 7.92 22.09
N ALA A 412 11.42 6.62 21.99
CA ALA A 412 11.83 5.83 23.14
C ALA A 412 13.11 6.46 23.72
N LYS A 413 13.10 6.77 25.01
CA LYS A 413 14.33 7.18 25.69
C LYS A 413 15.26 5.97 25.66
N GLY A 414 16.31 6.04 24.83
CA GLY A 414 17.40 5.08 24.81
C GLY A 414 18.15 5.06 26.13
#